data_fe90f062d61d20c244ff608b37a672f5
#
_entry.id   fe90f062d61d20c244ff608b37a672f5
#
_cell.length_a   1.000
_cell.length_b   1.000
_cell.length_c   1.000
_cell.angle_alpha   90.00
_cell.angle_beta   90.00
_cell.angle_gamma   90.00
#
_symmetry.space_group_name_H-M   'P 1'
#
loop_
_entity.id
_entity.type
_entity.pdbx_description
1 polymer ?
#
loop_
_entity_poly.entity_id
_entity_poly.type
_entity_poly.pdbx_seq_one_letter_code
_entity_poly.pdbx_strand_id
1 'polypeptide(L)'
;MSAAQRAIEELLPRVTAGRPDLYERLLAGLAGGEVWMLLWHGRPGDPDAQYGSVEVAGHGYAPAVTSPAALAASGWPRDHEVIGGRDIAAALYPDHWGLWLNPHAPGGGLGVPWADLRRIAGGLDRLPAGPLVITEPAVPAGPFYRRLTAEARRTPVLRSLRRGWVRPAVGAAYLVIGLEVADPGEAAAEAVRRMMARAVEAVPAGLAVATVAMADAYDPVAMWLRARARPFYTAS
;
A
#
# COMPACT_ATOMS: atom_id res chain seq x y z
N MET A 1 -4.36 -22.48 14.95
CA MET A 1 -4.58 -21.59 13.78
C MET A 1 -5.27 -20.32 14.26
N SER A 2 -4.65 -19.16 14.04
CA SER A 2 -5.17 -17.86 14.43
C SER A 2 -6.45 -17.49 13.66
N ALA A 3 -7.17 -16.45 14.11
CA ALA A 3 -8.33 -15.93 13.37
C ALA A 3 -7.91 -15.36 11.99
N ALA A 4 -6.77 -14.68 11.94
CA ALA A 4 -6.20 -14.16 10.70
C ALA A 4 -5.88 -15.31 9.72
N GLN A 5 -5.27 -16.38 10.21
CA GLN A 5 -4.94 -17.54 9.37
C GLN A 5 -6.17 -18.23 8.79
N ARG A 6 -7.23 -18.37 9.59
CA ARG A 6 -8.52 -18.89 9.07
C ARG A 6 -9.11 -17.99 8.00
N ALA A 7 -9.04 -16.67 8.20
CA ALA A 7 -9.53 -15.72 7.21
C ALA A 7 -8.78 -15.82 5.87
N ILE A 8 -7.44 -16.02 5.89
CA ILE A 8 -6.64 -16.21 4.67
C ILE A 8 -7.14 -17.44 3.91
N GLU A 9 -7.25 -18.60 4.57
CA GLU A 9 -7.66 -19.86 3.95
C GLU A 9 -9.08 -19.79 3.36
N GLU A 10 -10.02 -19.11 4.04
CA GLU A 10 -11.40 -18.95 3.58
C GLU A 10 -11.52 -17.97 2.41
N LEU A 11 -10.72 -16.92 2.39
CA LEU A 11 -10.82 -15.83 1.40
C LEU A 11 -10.07 -16.16 0.11
N LEU A 12 -8.88 -16.76 0.21
CA LEU A 12 -7.99 -16.96 -0.92
C LEU A 12 -8.67 -17.62 -2.14
N PRO A 13 -9.43 -18.72 -2.01
CA PRO A 13 -10.10 -19.34 -3.16
C PRO A 13 -11.28 -18.53 -3.72
N ARG A 14 -11.72 -17.49 -3.02
CA ARG A 14 -12.89 -16.67 -3.38
C ARG A 14 -12.51 -15.33 -3.99
N VAL A 15 -11.23 -14.95 -3.92
CA VAL A 15 -10.72 -13.71 -4.51
C VAL A 15 -10.72 -13.83 -6.02
N THR A 16 -11.39 -12.91 -6.68
CA THR A 16 -11.42 -12.77 -8.13
C THR A 16 -11.29 -11.30 -8.51
N ALA A 17 -10.95 -10.99 -9.76
CA ALA A 17 -10.78 -9.64 -10.26
C ALA A 17 -12.02 -8.73 -10.04
N GLY A 18 -13.21 -9.32 -9.99
CA GLY A 18 -14.47 -8.61 -9.73
C GLY A 18 -14.82 -8.39 -8.25
N ARG A 19 -14.00 -8.89 -7.32
CA ARG A 19 -14.27 -8.85 -5.87
C ARG A 19 -13.14 -8.18 -5.09
N PRO A 20 -12.91 -6.88 -5.32
CA PRO A 20 -11.87 -6.14 -4.57
C PRO A 20 -12.13 -6.09 -3.06
N ASP A 21 -13.40 -6.20 -2.63
CA ASP A 21 -13.79 -6.32 -1.22
C ASP A 21 -13.20 -7.56 -0.54
N LEU A 22 -13.21 -8.71 -1.21
CA LEU A 22 -12.61 -9.94 -0.69
C LEU A 22 -11.08 -9.85 -0.70
N TYR A 23 -10.51 -9.25 -1.73
CA TYR A 23 -9.07 -9.04 -1.81
C TYR A 23 -8.58 -8.12 -0.67
N GLU A 24 -9.28 -7.02 -0.39
CA GLU A 24 -8.94 -6.14 0.73
C GLU A 24 -8.97 -6.87 2.09
N ARG A 25 -9.98 -7.72 2.29
CA ARG A 25 -10.06 -8.56 3.49
C ARG A 25 -8.94 -9.60 3.56
N LEU A 26 -8.50 -10.14 2.41
CA LEU A 26 -7.34 -11.04 2.34
C LEU A 26 -6.07 -10.32 2.76
N LEU A 27 -5.83 -9.09 2.26
CA LEU A 27 -4.68 -8.28 2.68
C LEU A 27 -4.68 -8.01 4.20
N ALA A 28 -5.86 -7.74 4.77
CA ALA A 28 -6.00 -7.58 6.22
C ALA A 28 -5.69 -8.89 6.98
N GLY A 29 -6.10 -10.01 6.44
CA GLY A 29 -5.74 -11.34 6.96
C GLY A 29 -4.24 -11.58 6.92
N LEU A 30 -3.60 -11.29 5.79
CA LEU A 30 -2.14 -11.40 5.62
C LEU A 30 -1.39 -10.51 6.61
N ALA A 31 -1.83 -9.27 6.80
CA ALA A 31 -1.20 -8.34 7.75
C ALA A 31 -1.18 -8.84 9.21
N GLY A 32 -2.14 -9.68 9.60
CA GLY A 32 -2.24 -10.26 10.94
C GLY A 32 -1.92 -11.75 11.03
N GLY A 33 -1.59 -12.38 9.91
CA GLY A 33 -1.30 -13.81 9.78
C GLY A 33 0.17 -14.11 9.53
N GLU A 34 0.43 -15.36 9.22
CA GLU A 34 1.74 -15.90 8.88
C GLU A 34 1.68 -16.54 7.50
N VAL A 35 2.83 -16.62 6.84
CA VAL A 35 3.05 -17.35 5.60
C VAL A 35 4.25 -18.26 5.72
N TRP A 36 4.24 -19.36 4.99
CA TRP A 36 5.35 -20.33 4.87
C TRP A 36 6.08 -20.02 3.58
N MET A 37 7.17 -19.26 3.68
CA MET A 37 8.02 -18.92 2.55
C MET A 37 8.79 -20.13 2.06
N LEU A 38 8.74 -20.41 0.77
CA LEU A 38 9.40 -21.56 0.18
C LEU A 38 10.88 -21.21 -0.12
N LEU A 39 11.80 -21.86 0.58
CA LEU A 39 13.25 -21.64 0.41
C LEU A 39 13.76 -22.44 -0.79
N TRP A 40 14.44 -21.74 -1.70
CA TRP A 40 15.16 -22.38 -2.79
C TRP A 40 16.52 -22.92 -2.33
N HIS A 41 17.18 -22.20 -1.43
CA HIS A 41 18.48 -22.53 -0.87
C HIS A 41 18.57 -22.08 0.61
N GLY A 42 19.44 -22.77 1.39
CA GLY A 42 19.64 -22.45 2.80
C GLY A 42 18.58 -23.01 3.73
N ARG A 43 18.65 -22.64 5.00
CA ARG A 43 17.71 -23.02 6.07
C ARG A 43 17.07 -21.77 6.67
N PRO A 44 15.95 -21.91 7.36
CA PRO A 44 15.32 -20.80 8.08
C PRO A 44 16.31 -20.08 9.02
N GLY A 45 16.42 -18.76 8.88
CA GLY A 45 17.32 -17.94 9.67
C GLY A 45 18.77 -17.90 9.22
N ASP A 46 19.15 -18.64 8.20
CA ASP A 46 20.49 -18.53 7.63
C ASP A 46 20.67 -17.21 6.87
N PRO A 47 21.80 -16.51 7.00
CA PRO A 47 22.05 -15.27 6.26
C PRO A 47 22.11 -15.49 4.73
N ASP A 48 22.36 -16.70 4.27
CA ASP A 48 22.41 -17.08 2.85
C ASP A 48 21.11 -17.73 2.37
N ALA A 49 20.05 -17.72 3.19
CA ALA A 49 18.76 -18.28 2.80
C ALA A 49 18.18 -17.49 1.60
N GLN A 50 17.74 -18.22 0.59
CA GLN A 50 17.16 -17.66 -0.62
C GLN A 50 15.76 -18.19 -0.83
N TYR A 51 14.80 -17.27 -0.95
CA TYR A 51 13.44 -17.64 -1.34
C TYR A 51 13.38 -18.09 -2.80
N GLY A 52 12.43 -18.95 -3.10
CA GLY A 52 12.09 -19.25 -4.48
C GLY A 52 11.68 -17.98 -5.23
N SER A 53 11.65 -18.06 -6.55
CA SER A 53 11.20 -16.97 -7.40
C SER A 53 10.24 -17.47 -8.48
N VAL A 54 9.20 -16.68 -8.73
CA VAL A 54 8.24 -16.88 -9.83
C VAL A 54 8.12 -15.56 -10.57
N GLU A 55 8.23 -15.59 -11.90
CA GLU A 55 7.99 -14.41 -12.73
C GLU A 55 6.61 -14.52 -13.40
N VAL A 56 5.79 -13.49 -13.23
CA VAL A 56 4.46 -13.40 -13.83
C VAL A 56 4.28 -12.02 -14.45
N ALA A 57 4.03 -11.98 -15.75
CA ALA A 57 3.83 -10.75 -16.52
C ALA A 57 4.97 -9.71 -16.36
N GLY A 58 6.21 -10.18 -16.25
CA GLY A 58 7.40 -9.33 -16.06
C GLY A 58 7.61 -8.81 -14.65
N HIS A 59 6.90 -9.35 -13.66
CA HIS A 59 7.07 -9.02 -12.25
C HIS A 59 7.54 -10.23 -11.45
N GLY A 60 8.51 -10.03 -10.57
CA GLY A 60 9.03 -11.04 -9.66
C GLY A 60 8.15 -11.23 -8.42
N TYR A 61 7.94 -12.48 -8.04
CA TYR A 61 7.22 -12.86 -6.82
C TYR A 61 7.99 -13.91 -6.04
N ALA A 62 7.99 -13.81 -4.73
CA ALA A 62 8.45 -14.86 -3.82
C ALA A 62 7.29 -15.82 -3.53
N PRO A 63 7.43 -17.14 -3.78
CA PRO A 63 6.38 -18.10 -3.52
C PRO A 63 6.26 -18.41 -2.02
N ALA A 64 5.02 -18.50 -1.57
CA ALA A 64 4.66 -18.89 -0.21
C ALA A 64 3.41 -19.75 -0.19
N VAL A 65 3.22 -20.48 0.89
CA VAL A 65 1.96 -21.17 1.17
C VAL A 65 1.33 -20.64 2.44
N THR A 66 0.03 -20.78 2.55
CA THR A 66 -0.76 -20.09 3.58
C THR A 66 -1.09 -20.96 4.78
N SER A 67 -0.69 -22.23 4.78
CA SER A 67 -0.91 -23.14 5.91
C SER A 67 -0.01 -24.37 5.84
N PRO A 68 0.16 -25.10 6.96
CA PRO A 68 0.83 -26.42 6.95
C PRO A 68 0.16 -27.42 6.01
N ALA A 69 -1.17 -27.36 5.87
CA ALA A 69 -1.90 -28.22 4.93
C ALA A 69 -1.57 -27.87 3.48
N ALA A 70 -1.52 -26.57 3.15
CA ALA A 70 -1.10 -26.10 1.83
C ALA A 70 0.37 -26.46 1.55
N LEU A 71 1.25 -26.40 2.56
CA LEU A 71 2.63 -26.83 2.44
C LEU A 71 2.74 -28.33 2.12
N ALA A 72 2.02 -29.18 2.85
CA ALA A 72 1.97 -30.62 2.58
C ALA A 72 1.42 -30.90 1.17
N ALA A 73 0.36 -30.20 0.76
CA ALA A 73 -0.23 -30.34 -0.56
C ALA A 73 0.68 -29.84 -1.69
N SER A 74 1.58 -28.91 -1.42
CA SER A 74 2.54 -28.40 -2.42
C SER A 74 3.57 -29.42 -2.85
N GLY A 75 3.85 -30.41 -2.02
CA GLY A 75 4.93 -31.36 -2.26
C GLY A 75 6.32 -30.69 -2.26
N TRP A 76 6.45 -29.50 -1.67
CA TRP A 76 7.72 -28.77 -1.65
C TRP A 76 8.83 -29.59 -0.95
N PRO A 77 9.90 -29.93 -1.65
CA PRO A 77 10.88 -30.91 -1.14
C PRO A 77 12.01 -30.28 -0.31
N ARG A 78 12.00 -28.96 -0.13
CA ARG A 78 13.05 -28.19 0.53
C ARG A 78 12.53 -27.54 1.81
N ASP A 79 13.41 -26.82 2.49
CA ASP A 79 13.06 -26.07 3.68
C ASP A 79 12.07 -24.92 3.37
N HIS A 80 11.44 -24.46 4.42
CA HIS A 80 10.53 -23.31 4.40
C HIS A 80 10.76 -22.49 5.67
N GLU A 81 10.38 -21.22 5.62
CA GLU A 81 10.45 -20.31 6.75
C GLU A 81 9.07 -19.74 7.06
N VAL A 82 8.68 -19.76 8.34
CA VAL A 82 7.41 -19.17 8.78
C VAL A 82 7.66 -17.73 9.19
N ILE A 83 7.02 -16.80 8.51
CA ILE A 83 7.22 -15.36 8.71
C ILE A 83 5.88 -14.66 8.84
N GLY A 84 5.81 -13.65 9.71
CA GLY A 84 4.66 -12.75 9.81
C GLY A 84 4.41 -12.00 8.49
N GLY A 85 3.14 -11.86 8.11
CA GLY A 85 2.80 -11.24 6.84
C GLY A 85 3.26 -9.80 6.70
N ARG A 86 3.34 -9.03 7.80
CA ARG A 86 3.93 -7.68 7.79
C ARG A 86 5.42 -7.68 7.59
N ASP A 87 6.12 -8.63 8.21
CA ASP A 87 7.58 -8.70 8.15
C ASP A 87 8.04 -9.08 6.75
N ILE A 88 7.42 -10.11 6.15
CA ILE A 88 7.73 -10.47 4.77
C ILE A 88 7.32 -9.38 3.77
N ALA A 89 6.20 -8.72 4.01
CA ALA A 89 5.80 -7.59 3.18
C ALA A 89 6.82 -6.45 3.22
N ALA A 90 7.35 -6.12 4.43
CA ALA A 90 8.38 -5.11 4.61
C ALA A 90 9.72 -5.50 3.95
N ALA A 91 10.03 -6.79 3.90
CA ALA A 91 11.24 -7.29 3.26
C ALA A 91 11.17 -7.27 1.72
N LEU A 92 10.01 -7.57 1.13
CA LEU A 92 9.87 -7.77 -0.31
C LEU A 92 9.59 -6.47 -1.09
N TYR A 93 8.72 -5.59 -0.56
CA TYR A 93 8.24 -4.45 -1.35
C TYR A 93 9.33 -3.44 -1.77
N PRO A 94 10.42 -3.19 -1.01
CA PRO A 94 11.45 -2.22 -1.41
C PRO A 94 12.16 -2.61 -2.72
N ASP A 95 12.31 -3.91 -2.95
CA ASP A 95 12.94 -4.46 -4.15
C ASP A 95 11.92 -4.75 -5.27
N HIS A 96 10.67 -4.25 -5.11
CA HIS A 96 9.56 -4.47 -6.05
C HIS A 96 9.17 -5.95 -6.24
N TRP A 97 9.43 -6.79 -5.24
CA TRP A 97 8.98 -8.18 -5.22
C TRP A 97 7.56 -8.29 -4.66
N GLY A 98 6.74 -9.07 -5.35
CA GLY A 98 5.43 -9.49 -4.85
C GLY A 98 5.52 -10.80 -4.04
N LEU A 99 4.37 -11.23 -3.52
CA LEU A 99 4.20 -12.51 -2.84
C LEU A 99 3.22 -13.38 -3.62
N TRP A 100 3.60 -14.61 -3.99
CA TRP A 100 2.72 -15.53 -4.69
C TRP A 100 2.21 -16.62 -3.75
N LEU A 101 0.94 -16.56 -3.43
CA LEU A 101 0.29 -17.45 -2.45
C LEU A 101 -0.19 -18.74 -3.12
N ASN A 102 0.17 -19.88 -2.53
CA ASN A 102 -0.27 -21.22 -2.94
C ASN A 102 -0.10 -21.49 -4.45
N PRO A 103 1.11 -21.37 -5.03
CA PRO A 103 1.35 -21.53 -6.47
C PRO A 103 0.92 -22.89 -7.03
N HIS A 104 0.84 -23.90 -6.19
CA HIS A 104 0.44 -25.28 -6.53
C HIS A 104 -1.08 -25.51 -6.47
N ALA A 105 -1.85 -24.56 -5.96
CA ALA A 105 -3.29 -24.71 -5.86
C ALA A 105 -3.96 -24.80 -7.24
N PRO A 106 -5.12 -25.48 -7.36
CA PRO A 106 -5.92 -25.45 -8.57
C PRO A 106 -6.21 -23.99 -8.98
N GLY A 107 -5.80 -23.59 -10.17
CA GLY A 107 -5.89 -22.19 -10.62
C GLY A 107 -4.58 -21.39 -10.49
N GLY A 108 -3.50 -21.99 -9.96
CA GLY A 108 -2.16 -21.39 -9.98
C GLY A 108 -1.88 -20.41 -8.84
N GLY A 109 -2.75 -20.33 -7.84
CA GLY A 109 -2.57 -19.44 -6.69
C GLY A 109 -2.94 -17.98 -6.95
N LEU A 110 -2.48 -17.09 -6.07
CA LEU A 110 -2.76 -15.65 -6.12
C LEU A 110 -1.51 -14.82 -5.92
N GLY A 111 -1.23 -13.91 -6.84
CA GLY A 111 -0.16 -12.91 -6.69
C GLY A 111 -0.65 -11.70 -5.90
N VAL A 112 0.11 -11.33 -4.87
CA VAL A 112 -0.02 -10.05 -4.16
C VAL A 112 1.11 -9.15 -4.63
N PRO A 113 0.83 -8.08 -5.41
CA PRO A 113 1.86 -7.20 -5.95
C PRO A 113 2.63 -6.47 -4.84
N TRP A 114 3.86 -6.05 -5.14
CA TRP A 114 4.70 -5.28 -4.21
C TRP A 114 4.01 -4.02 -3.67
N ALA A 115 3.19 -3.35 -4.50
CA ALA A 115 2.44 -2.17 -4.08
C ALA A 115 1.43 -2.48 -2.94
N ASP A 116 0.81 -3.65 -2.97
CA ASP A 116 -0.09 -4.10 -1.91
C ASP A 116 0.67 -4.65 -0.70
N LEU A 117 1.85 -5.26 -0.90
CA LEU A 117 2.75 -5.61 0.21
C LEU A 117 3.20 -4.36 0.96
N ARG A 118 3.52 -3.27 0.27
CA ARG A 118 3.80 -1.99 0.90
C ARG A 118 2.65 -1.52 1.79
N ARG A 119 1.40 -1.70 1.35
CA ARG A 119 0.21 -1.38 2.17
C ARG A 119 0.13 -2.25 3.42
N ILE A 120 0.40 -3.56 3.29
CA ILE A 120 0.45 -4.48 4.43
C ILE A 120 1.52 -4.03 5.43
N ALA A 121 2.73 -3.70 4.99
CA ALA A 121 3.81 -3.21 5.82
C ALA A 121 3.45 -1.88 6.51
N GLY A 122 2.76 -0.98 5.82
CA GLY A 122 2.32 0.32 6.33
C GLY A 122 1.03 0.33 7.15
N GLY A 123 0.41 -0.82 7.42
CA GLY A 123 -0.76 -0.95 8.29
C GLY A 123 -2.12 -0.89 7.59
N LEU A 124 -2.18 -0.91 6.26
CA LEU A 124 -3.40 -0.91 5.43
C LEU A 124 -4.30 0.34 5.55
N ASP A 125 -3.79 1.41 6.13
CA ASP A 125 -4.57 2.60 6.49
C ASP A 125 -4.73 3.65 5.38
N ARG A 126 -4.09 3.47 4.21
CA ARG A 126 -3.97 4.54 3.22
C ARG A 126 -4.84 4.39 1.99
N LEU A 127 -4.82 3.24 1.33
CA LEU A 127 -5.55 3.07 0.07
C LEU A 127 -6.13 1.66 -0.02
N PRO A 128 -7.42 1.51 -0.32
CA PRO A 128 -7.99 0.19 -0.57
C PRO A 128 -7.38 -0.43 -1.84
N ALA A 129 -7.30 -1.76 -1.87
CA ALA A 129 -6.84 -2.51 -3.02
C ALA A 129 -7.79 -2.38 -4.22
N GLY A 130 -7.26 -2.69 -5.38
CA GLY A 130 -7.99 -2.63 -6.65
C GLY A 130 -7.64 -1.38 -7.46
N PRO A 131 -8.28 -1.20 -8.61
CA PRO A 131 -7.98 -0.09 -9.49
C PRO A 131 -8.30 1.27 -8.83
N LEU A 132 -7.36 2.20 -8.97
CA LEU A 132 -7.50 3.59 -8.58
C LEU A 132 -7.73 4.43 -9.82
N VAL A 133 -8.78 5.24 -9.82
CA VAL A 133 -8.98 6.28 -10.82
C VAL A 133 -8.61 7.62 -10.20
N ILE A 134 -7.55 8.24 -10.70
CA ILE A 134 -7.05 9.53 -10.20
C ILE A 134 -7.23 10.56 -11.31
N THR A 135 -7.86 11.68 -10.98
CA THR A 135 -8.16 12.77 -11.92
C THR A 135 -7.86 14.13 -11.28
N GLU A 136 -7.89 15.18 -12.07
CA GLU A 136 -7.98 16.55 -11.54
C GLU A 136 -9.28 16.71 -10.74
N PRO A 137 -9.24 17.39 -9.58
CA PRO A 137 -10.43 17.58 -8.76
C PRO A 137 -11.38 18.58 -9.42
N ALA A 138 -12.60 18.11 -9.71
CA ALA A 138 -13.72 18.97 -10.16
C ALA A 138 -14.57 19.50 -9.00
N VAL A 139 -14.18 19.23 -7.74
CA VAL A 139 -14.96 19.59 -6.55
C VAL A 139 -14.71 21.05 -6.16
N PRO A 140 -15.77 21.82 -5.86
CA PRO A 140 -15.62 23.21 -5.45
C PRO A 140 -15.11 23.33 -4.00
N ALA A 141 -13.81 23.30 -3.83
CA ALA A 141 -13.12 23.45 -2.54
C ALA A 141 -12.29 24.74 -2.44
N GLY A 142 -12.70 25.80 -3.12
CA GLY A 142 -11.98 27.07 -3.19
C GLY A 142 -11.61 27.67 -1.82
N PRO A 143 -12.51 27.74 -0.82
CA PRO A 143 -12.18 28.22 0.52
C PRO A 143 -11.06 27.41 1.18
N PHE A 144 -11.12 26.08 1.07
CA PHE A 144 -10.08 25.19 1.59
C PHE A 144 -8.73 25.44 0.92
N TYR A 145 -8.66 25.53 -0.41
CA TYR A 145 -7.41 25.79 -1.11
C TYR A 145 -6.80 27.15 -0.74
N ARG A 146 -7.63 28.18 -0.60
CA ARG A 146 -7.13 29.50 -0.15
C ARG A 146 -6.55 29.42 1.27
N ARG A 147 -7.28 28.78 2.19
CA ARG A 147 -6.81 28.58 3.57
C ARG A 147 -5.52 27.78 3.61
N LEU A 148 -5.48 26.65 2.89
CA LEU A 148 -4.31 25.78 2.82
C LEU A 148 -3.09 26.51 2.24
N THR A 149 -3.27 27.31 1.19
CA THR A 149 -2.19 28.15 0.62
C THR A 149 -1.69 29.19 1.63
N ALA A 150 -2.59 29.83 2.37
CA ALA A 150 -2.21 30.81 3.39
C ALA A 150 -1.41 30.17 4.54
N GLU A 151 -1.81 28.98 4.98
CA GLU A 151 -1.07 28.22 6.01
C GLU A 151 0.26 27.66 5.47
N ALA A 152 0.30 27.25 4.20
CA ALA A 152 1.53 26.78 3.55
C ALA A 152 2.62 27.85 3.52
N ARG A 153 2.27 29.11 3.23
CA ARG A 153 3.19 30.24 3.27
C ARG A 153 3.82 30.49 4.65
N ARG A 154 3.15 30.04 5.72
CA ARG A 154 3.62 30.13 7.11
C ARG A 154 4.36 28.87 7.57
N THR A 155 4.54 27.91 6.68
CA THR A 155 5.16 26.61 6.96
C THR A 155 6.41 26.43 6.11
N PRO A 156 7.59 26.95 6.57
CA PRO A 156 8.79 27.05 5.72
C PRO A 156 9.33 25.72 5.21
N VAL A 157 9.01 24.61 5.87
CA VAL A 157 9.43 23.27 5.44
C VAL A 157 8.72 22.79 4.18
N LEU A 158 7.59 23.43 3.81
CA LEU A 158 6.79 23.02 2.67
C LEU A 158 7.32 23.66 1.37
N ARG A 159 7.56 22.84 0.36
CA ARG A 159 8.03 23.28 -0.97
C ARG A 159 6.91 23.46 -1.96
N SER A 160 6.02 22.49 -2.05
CA SER A 160 4.89 22.58 -2.96
C SER A 160 3.67 21.81 -2.45
N LEU A 161 2.51 22.19 -3.00
CA LEU A 161 1.24 21.48 -2.81
C LEU A 161 0.66 21.11 -4.17
N ARG A 162 0.25 19.84 -4.29
CA ARG A 162 -0.49 19.32 -5.44
C ARG A 162 -1.83 18.78 -4.98
N ARG A 163 -2.74 18.54 -5.90
CA ARG A 163 -4.07 18.03 -5.60
C ARG A 163 -4.51 17.01 -6.64
N GLY A 164 -5.34 16.07 -6.22
CA GLY A 164 -5.97 15.09 -7.09
C GLY A 164 -7.30 14.63 -6.51
N TRP A 165 -8.14 14.05 -7.34
CA TRP A 165 -9.37 13.40 -6.96
C TRP A 165 -9.21 11.90 -7.11
N VAL A 166 -9.30 11.15 -6.02
CA VAL A 166 -9.09 9.70 -5.98
C VAL A 166 -10.42 9.00 -5.83
N ARG A 167 -10.70 8.08 -6.74
CA ARG A 167 -11.82 7.14 -6.65
C ARG A 167 -11.25 5.72 -6.53
N PRO A 168 -11.25 5.15 -5.33
CA PRO A 168 -10.85 3.75 -5.13
C PRO A 168 -11.93 2.80 -5.64
N ALA A 169 -11.57 1.54 -5.89
CA ALA A 169 -12.52 0.49 -6.23
C ALA A 169 -13.49 0.19 -5.07
N VAL A 170 -13.02 0.37 -3.83
CA VAL A 170 -13.80 0.18 -2.59
C VAL A 170 -13.70 1.44 -1.75
N GLY A 171 -14.83 1.93 -1.26
CA GLY A 171 -14.91 3.13 -0.44
C GLY A 171 -15.32 4.38 -1.20
N ALA A 172 -15.42 5.48 -0.48
CA ALA A 172 -15.83 6.78 -1.04
C ALA A 172 -14.65 7.48 -1.75
N ALA A 173 -14.98 8.26 -2.76
CA ALA A 173 -14.00 9.12 -3.41
C ALA A 173 -13.57 10.27 -2.46
N TYR A 174 -12.34 10.74 -2.60
CA TYR A 174 -11.78 11.77 -1.73
C TYR A 174 -10.82 12.71 -2.47
N LEU A 175 -10.64 13.89 -1.90
CA LEU A 175 -9.63 14.84 -2.31
C LEU A 175 -8.28 14.45 -1.69
N VAL A 176 -7.24 14.33 -2.51
CA VAL A 176 -5.88 14.12 -2.01
C VAL A 176 -5.04 15.38 -2.17
N ILE A 177 -4.26 15.71 -1.15
CA ILE A 177 -3.27 16.79 -1.16
C ILE A 177 -1.87 16.16 -1.09
N GLY A 178 -1.11 16.32 -2.15
CA GLY A 178 0.30 15.96 -2.21
C GLY A 178 1.15 17.04 -1.54
N LEU A 179 1.99 16.64 -0.59
CA LEU A 179 2.83 17.48 0.24
C LEU A 179 4.30 17.24 -0.11
N GLU A 180 4.96 18.24 -0.65
CA GLU A 180 6.39 18.22 -0.90
C GLU A 180 7.10 19.04 0.17
N VAL A 181 7.95 18.42 0.97
CA VAL A 181 8.72 19.05 2.03
C VAL A 181 10.21 19.11 1.67
N ALA A 182 10.91 20.11 2.17
CA ALA A 182 12.33 20.30 1.87
C ALA A 182 13.20 19.20 2.47
N ASP A 183 12.93 18.88 3.73
CA ASP A 183 13.72 17.96 4.52
C ASP A 183 12.74 17.10 5.34
N PRO A 184 12.48 15.86 4.90
CA PRO A 184 11.53 14.99 5.58
C PRO A 184 12.09 14.49 6.92
N GLY A 185 11.37 14.78 7.99
CA GLY A 185 11.69 14.38 9.34
C GLY A 185 10.52 14.61 10.28
N GLU A 186 10.66 14.26 11.56
CA GLU A 186 9.58 14.36 12.53
C GLU A 186 9.12 15.82 12.74
N ALA A 187 10.05 16.77 12.78
CA ALA A 187 9.73 18.19 12.90
C ALA A 187 8.91 18.70 11.70
N ALA A 188 9.27 18.26 10.48
CA ALA A 188 8.53 18.60 9.28
C ALA A 188 7.14 17.96 9.28
N ALA A 189 7.04 16.70 9.68
CA ALA A 189 5.76 15.99 9.82
C ALA A 189 4.83 16.69 10.81
N GLU A 190 5.36 17.15 11.96
CA GLU A 190 4.59 17.89 12.95
C GLU A 190 4.17 19.27 12.44
N ALA A 191 5.03 19.99 11.73
CA ALA A 191 4.68 21.27 11.12
C ALA A 191 3.55 21.11 10.08
N VAL A 192 3.62 20.05 9.26
CA VAL A 192 2.58 19.72 8.29
C VAL A 192 1.27 19.32 8.98
N ARG A 193 1.31 18.50 10.03
CA ARG A 193 0.10 18.14 10.81
C ARG A 193 -0.61 19.38 11.34
N ARG A 194 0.14 20.32 11.96
CA ARG A 194 -0.43 21.58 12.45
C ARG A 194 -1.00 22.47 11.34
N MET A 195 -0.32 22.55 10.22
CA MET A 195 -0.80 23.26 9.04
C MET A 195 -2.12 22.69 8.54
N MET A 196 -2.18 21.37 8.36
CA MET A 196 -3.38 20.69 7.89
C MET A 196 -4.54 20.81 8.89
N ALA A 197 -4.28 20.69 10.18
CA ALA A 197 -5.31 20.86 11.22
C ALA A 197 -6.01 22.22 11.13
N ARG A 198 -5.26 23.31 10.87
CA ARG A 198 -5.83 24.65 10.67
C ARG A 198 -6.55 24.82 9.33
N ALA A 199 -6.07 24.12 8.28
CA ALA A 199 -6.66 24.24 6.95
C ALA A 199 -7.96 23.44 6.81
N VAL A 200 -8.06 22.31 7.50
CA VAL A 200 -9.19 21.38 7.41
C VAL A 200 -10.51 21.99 7.89
N GLU A 201 -10.47 23.03 8.74
CA GLU A 201 -11.64 23.81 9.18
C GLU A 201 -12.42 24.43 8.01
N ALA A 202 -11.76 24.68 6.88
CA ALA A 202 -12.36 25.25 5.68
C ALA A 202 -12.76 24.20 4.63
N VAL A 203 -12.69 22.91 4.97
CA VAL A 203 -13.13 21.83 4.08
C VAL A 203 -14.66 21.84 4.00
N PRO A 204 -15.25 21.77 2.79
CA PRO A 204 -16.70 21.63 2.63
C PRO A 204 -17.24 20.39 3.38
N ALA A 205 -18.41 20.52 3.96
CA ALA A 205 -19.07 19.42 4.65
C ALA A 205 -19.24 18.21 3.71
N GLY A 206 -18.93 17.02 4.21
CA GLY A 206 -19.01 15.77 3.45
C GLY A 206 -17.85 15.50 2.47
N LEU A 207 -16.89 16.43 2.34
CA LEU A 207 -15.71 16.21 1.53
C LEU A 207 -14.61 15.52 2.35
N ALA A 208 -14.31 14.26 2.01
CA ALA A 208 -13.16 13.58 2.59
C ALA A 208 -11.86 14.13 1.99
N VAL A 209 -10.86 14.39 2.85
CA VAL A 209 -9.53 14.88 2.45
C VAL A 209 -8.46 13.96 3.03
N ALA A 210 -7.54 13.54 2.18
CA ALA A 210 -6.35 12.78 2.58
C ALA A 210 -5.08 13.53 2.18
N THR A 211 -3.95 13.18 2.79
CA THR A 211 -2.64 13.72 2.45
C THR A 211 -1.70 12.60 2.02
N VAL A 212 -0.78 12.92 1.12
CA VAL A 212 0.29 12.01 0.69
C VAL A 212 1.62 12.76 0.64
N ALA A 213 2.67 12.11 1.14
CA ALA A 213 4.02 12.63 1.04
C ALA A 213 4.54 12.46 -0.40
N MET A 214 4.93 13.55 -1.05
CA MET A 214 5.44 13.50 -2.42
C MET A 214 6.78 12.78 -2.55
N ALA A 215 7.53 12.67 -1.45
CA ALA A 215 8.78 11.91 -1.38
C ALA A 215 8.57 10.38 -1.41
N ASP A 216 7.35 9.91 -1.15
CA ASP A 216 7.06 8.48 -1.18
C ASP A 216 7.10 7.96 -2.62
N ALA A 217 8.17 7.23 -2.95
CA ALA A 217 8.40 6.71 -4.29
C ALA A 217 7.46 5.57 -4.69
N TYR A 218 6.87 4.91 -3.68
CA TYR A 218 6.04 3.72 -3.88
C TYR A 218 4.53 3.99 -3.75
N ASP A 219 4.14 5.21 -3.38
CA ASP A 219 2.72 5.57 -3.30
C ASP A 219 2.17 5.87 -4.70
N PRO A 220 1.19 5.11 -5.22
CA PRO A 220 0.65 5.30 -6.57
C PRO A 220 -0.01 6.66 -6.76
N VAL A 221 -0.55 7.26 -5.70
CA VAL A 221 -1.13 8.60 -5.76
C VAL A 221 -0.03 9.65 -5.83
N ALA A 222 1.04 9.52 -5.03
CA ALA A 222 2.20 10.40 -5.12
C ALA A 222 2.87 10.32 -6.50
N MET A 223 2.99 9.11 -7.06
CA MET A 223 3.52 8.91 -8.42
C MET A 223 2.66 9.62 -9.46
N TRP A 224 1.34 9.48 -9.41
CA TRP A 224 0.43 10.16 -10.33
C TRP A 224 0.51 11.68 -10.18
N LEU A 225 0.50 12.19 -8.94
CA LEU A 225 0.59 13.62 -8.66
C LEU A 225 1.90 14.23 -9.19
N ARG A 226 3.03 13.51 -9.07
CA ARG A 226 4.30 13.95 -9.64
C ARG A 226 4.24 14.05 -11.16
N ALA A 227 3.65 13.05 -11.81
CA ALA A 227 3.64 12.93 -13.26
C ALA A 227 2.59 13.81 -13.95
N ARG A 228 1.45 14.06 -13.30
CA ARG A 228 0.25 14.63 -13.95
C ARG A 228 -0.28 15.91 -13.33
N ALA A 229 -0.16 16.11 -12.02
CA ALA A 229 -0.74 17.27 -11.36
C ALA A 229 0.24 18.45 -11.35
N ARG A 230 -0.26 19.66 -11.67
CA ARG A 230 0.48 20.89 -11.47
C ARG A 230 0.38 21.35 -10.02
N PRO A 231 1.46 21.89 -9.41
CA PRO A 231 1.38 22.51 -8.11
C PRO A 231 0.39 23.70 -8.13
N PHE A 232 -0.48 23.78 -7.13
CA PHE A 232 -1.31 24.97 -6.91
C PHE A 232 -0.68 25.92 -5.88
N TYR A 233 0.39 25.48 -5.22
CA TYR A 233 1.27 26.29 -4.38
C TYR A 233 2.71 25.83 -4.58
N THR A 234 3.63 26.79 -4.65
CA THR A 234 5.08 26.57 -4.62
C THR A 234 5.70 27.66 -3.72
N ALA A 235 6.60 27.26 -2.83
CA ALA A 235 7.37 28.19 -2.02
C ALA A 235 8.26 29.04 -2.93
N SER A 236 8.33 30.32 -2.64
CA SER A 236 9.21 31.30 -3.33
C SER A 236 10.64 31.10 -2.91
#